data_34d182f1239be1aff2975b62de2b8b83
#
_entry.id   34d182f1239be1aff2975b62de2b8b83
#
_cell.length_a   1.000
_cell.length_b   1.000
_cell.length_c   1.000
_cell.angle_alpha   90.00
_cell.angle_beta   90.00
_cell.angle_gamma   90.00
#
_symmetry.space_group_name_H-M   'P 1'
#
loop_
_entity.id
_entity.type
_entity.pdbx_description
1 polymer ?
#
loop_
_entity_poly.entity_id
_entity_poly.type
_entity_poly.pdbx_seq_one_letter_code
_entity_poly.pdbx_strand_id
1 'polypeptide(L)'
;MCPVYINRIASIHAESRNEKPYFSAQEPDYKEMITNANLRRRMSRMIKMGVACGLECLKDIPSEKVDAIITATGLGCLADTEKFMNALMDNREQMLNPTAFIQSTFNTVGAQLALLLKIHAYNVTYVHRGLSFESALIDGIMSIAEGKQHVLVGAMDEITPTSYIIQQRLGLLKGTTAGEGAQFFLLSAQKEEQTFAELKGVDTFITRMSTPEISNRMHHFLKSHGLAPEDIDWFISGKNGQKATDAVYTDLEHSLFPHALHSSFKEQCGEYQTASSYALWMAAKALKEEASSRYALIYNQYQGINHSIILIKRCTSSFL
;
A
#
# COMPACT_ATOMS: atom_id res chain seq x y z
N MET A 1 -17.27 -16.65 -3.88
CA MET A 1 -16.09 -16.20 -3.11
C MET A 1 -16.59 -15.61 -1.81
N CYS A 2 -15.94 -15.87 -0.67
CA CYS A 2 -16.31 -15.24 0.60
C CYS A 2 -16.12 -13.72 0.48
N PRO A 3 -17.06 -12.88 0.95
CA PRO A 3 -16.86 -11.44 0.94
C PRO A 3 -15.67 -11.04 1.81
N VAL A 4 -14.94 -10.02 1.39
CA VAL A 4 -13.80 -9.46 2.15
C VAL A 4 -14.08 -7.98 2.40
N TYR A 5 -14.15 -7.60 3.66
CA TYR A 5 -14.45 -6.24 4.08
C TYR A 5 -13.20 -5.57 4.64
N ILE A 6 -13.04 -4.30 4.34
CA ILE A 6 -12.03 -3.41 4.92
C ILE A 6 -12.69 -2.70 6.11
N ASN A 7 -12.46 -3.24 7.31
CA ASN A 7 -13.11 -2.75 8.53
C ASN A 7 -12.38 -1.59 9.19
N ARG A 8 -11.06 -1.51 9.02
CA ARG A 8 -10.22 -0.40 9.52
C ARG A 8 -9.22 -0.02 8.46
N ILE A 9 -8.84 1.24 8.46
CA ILE A 9 -7.76 1.78 7.63
C ILE A 9 -6.91 2.74 8.44
N ALA A 10 -5.61 2.77 8.18
CA ALA A 10 -4.70 3.77 8.72
C ALA A 10 -3.71 4.20 7.64
N SER A 11 -3.24 5.44 7.69
CA SER A 11 -2.28 5.95 6.73
C SER A 11 -1.38 7.01 7.34
N ILE A 12 -0.10 6.94 7.00
CA ILE A 12 0.90 7.98 7.21
C ILE A 12 1.46 8.30 5.82
N HIS A 13 1.18 9.49 5.30
CA HIS A 13 1.49 9.91 3.93
C HIS A 13 1.83 11.40 3.88
N ALA A 14 2.22 11.90 2.73
CA ALA A 14 2.38 13.34 2.52
C ALA A 14 1.01 14.02 2.39
N GLU A 15 0.76 15.07 3.17
CA GLU A 15 -0.47 15.88 3.02
C GLU A 15 -0.34 16.93 1.92
N SER A 16 0.88 17.36 1.65
CA SER A 16 1.19 18.33 0.61
C SER A 16 2.65 18.18 0.16
N ARG A 17 2.97 18.83 -0.95
CA ARG A 17 4.35 18.92 -1.42
C ARG A 17 5.13 19.85 -0.47
N ASN A 18 6.01 19.28 0.34
CA ASN A 18 6.90 20.00 1.24
C ASN A 18 8.08 20.62 0.46
N GLU A 19 9.01 21.29 1.15
CA GLU A 19 10.25 21.84 0.57
C GLU A 19 11.17 20.79 -0.06
N LYS A 20 10.91 19.50 0.20
CA LYS A 20 11.67 18.37 -0.38
C LYS A 20 11.33 18.17 -1.86
N PRO A 21 12.26 17.64 -2.67
CA PRO A 21 12.02 17.35 -4.07
C PRO A 21 11.12 16.12 -4.30
N TYR A 22 10.61 15.51 -3.24
CA TYR A 22 9.70 14.36 -3.23
C TYR A 22 8.60 14.54 -2.18
N PHE A 23 7.52 13.78 -2.31
CA PHE A 23 6.47 13.72 -1.30
C PHE A 23 6.98 12.99 -0.05
N SER A 24 7.21 13.72 1.01
CA SER A 24 7.66 13.18 2.29
C SER A 24 6.49 13.02 3.23
N ALA A 25 6.34 11.83 3.80
CA ALA A 25 5.28 11.52 4.75
C ALA A 25 5.29 12.47 5.95
N GLN A 26 4.12 12.94 6.35
CA GLN A 26 3.91 13.74 7.56
C GLN A 26 3.83 12.79 8.76
N GLU A 27 4.88 12.81 9.56
CA GLU A 27 5.00 11.90 10.69
C GLU A 27 4.25 12.43 11.92
N PRO A 28 3.44 11.58 12.61
CA PRO A 28 2.82 11.94 13.88
C PRO A 28 3.84 11.97 15.02
N ASP A 29 3.45 12.46 16.20
CA ASP A 29 4.25 12.22 17.41
C ASP A 29 4.13 10.74 17.81
N TYR A 30 5.14 9.98 17.43
CA TYR A 30 5.20 8.54 17.73
C TYR A 30 5.17 8.18 19.21
N LYS A 31 5.31 9.16 20.14
CA LYS A 31 5.28 8.88 21.57
C LYS A 31 3.90 8.42 22.04
N GLU A 32 2.86 8.93 21.41
CA GLU A 32 1.47 8.56 21.71
C GLU A 32 1.14 7.15 21.23
N MET A 33 1.71 6.74 20.12
CA MET A 33 1.41 5.45 19.48
C MET A 33 2.36 4.33 19.93
N ILE A 34 3.67 4.64 20.05
CA ILE A 34 4.70 3.71 20.49
C ILE A 34 5.19 4.15 21.87
N THR A 35 4.47 3.76 22.91
CA THR A 35 4.69 4.23 24.31
C THR A 35 6.02 3.80 24.89
N ASN A 36 6.55 2.61 24.49
CA ASN A 36 7.85 2.13 24.96
C ASN A 36 9.00 2.95 24.37
N ALA A 37 9.55 3.88 25.17
CA ALA A 37 10.61 4.79 24.77
C ALA A 37 11.92 4.09 24.34
N ASN A 38 12.27 2.97 24.98
CA ASN A 38 13.50 2.23 24.66
C ASN A 38 13.37 1.54 23.30
N LEU A 39 12.21 0.99 23.00
CA LEU A 39 11.93 0.37 21.74
C LEU A 39 11.87 1.43 20.62
N ARG A 40 11.12 2.52 20.84
CA ARG A 40 10.99 3.63 19.91
C ARG A 40 12.33 4.26 19.51
N ARG A 41 13.29 4.39 20.44
CA ARG A 41 14.65 4.92 20.17
C ARG A 41 15.46 4.02 19.23
N ARG A 42 15.19 2.73 19.23
CA ARG A 42 15.90 1.74 18.38
C ARG A 42 15.32 1.64 16.98
N MET A 43 14.07 2.05 16.78
CA MET A 43 13.40 2.00 15.49
C MET A 43 13.90 3.12 14.58
N SER A 44 14.22 2.78 13.32
CA SER A 44 14.42 3.77 12.27
C SER A 44 13.11 4.46 11.90
N ARG A 45 13.19 5.42 11.01
CA ARG A 45 12.04 6.20 10.55
C ARG A 45 10.94 5.31 9.95
N MET A 46 11.30 4.46 8.98
CA MET A 46 10.36 3.57 8.32
C MET A 46 9.70 2.59 9.31
N ILE A 47 10.49 2.03 10.24
CA ILE A 47 9.97 1.11 11.25
C ILE A 47 8.94 1.82 12.14
N LYS A 48 9.23 3.05 12.58
CA LYS A 48 8.26 3.85 13.37
C LYS A 48 6.98 4.12 12.58
N MET A 49 7.12 4.53 11.32
CA MET A 49 6.00 4.85 10.45
C MET A 49 5.10 3.63 10.24
N GLY A 50 5.67 2.48 9.87
CA GLY A 50 4.91 1.25 9.65
C GLY A 50 4.29 0.70 10.94
N VAL A 51 5.05 0.68 12.06
CA VAL A 51 4.55 0.20 13.36
C VAL A 51 3.43 1.11 13.87
N ALA A 52 3.60 2.43 13.83
CA ALA A 52 2.57 3.35 14.28
C ALA A 52 1.29 3.22 13.44
N CYS A 53 1.42 3.13 12.12
CA CYS A 53 0.29 2.95 11.22
C CYS A 53 -0.44 1.61 11.48
N GLY A 54 0.30 0.52 11.71
CA GLY A 54 -0.28 -0.78 12.06
C GLY A 54 -0.98 -0.78 13.42
N LEU A 55 -0.40 -0.14 14.43
CA LEU A 55 -1.02 0.02 15.76
C LEU A 55 -2.31 0.84 15.69
N GLU A 56 -2.34 1.92 14.90
CA GLU A 56 -3.57 2.71 14.70
C GLU A 56 -4.66 1.89 14.01
N CYS A 57 -4.29 1.10 12.99
CA CYS A 57 -5.23 0.21 12.30
C CYS A 57 -5.81 -0.87 13.22
N LEU A 58 -5.05 -1.34 14.22
CA LEU A 58 -5.47 -2.34 15.20
C LEU A 58 -6.02 -1.74 16.50
N LYS A 59 -6.21 -0.42 16.55
CA LYS A 59 -6.75 0.23 17.74
C LYS A 59 -8.09 -0.41 18.16
N ASP A 60 -8.21 -0.71 19.45
CA ASP A 60 -9.39 -1.36 20.04
C ASP A 60 -9.64 -2.81 19.57
N ILE A 61 -8.72 -3.41 18.80
CA ILE A 61 -8.78 -4.83 18.43
C ILE A 61 -7.90 -5.63 19.42
N PRO A 62 -8.47 -6.58 20.16
CA PRO A 62 -7.69 -7.46 21.03
C PRO A 62 -6.64 -8.25 20.23
N SER A 63 -5.40 -8.27 20.72
CA SER A 63 -4.26 -8.90 20.03
C SER A 63 -4.50 -10.38 19.70
N GLU A 64 -5.20 -11.10 20.60
CA GLU A 64 -5.55 -12.51 20.45
C GLU A 64 -6.56 -12.78 19.32
N LYS A 65 -7.22 -11.75 18.83
CA LYS A 65 -8.15 -11.85 17.70
C LYS A 65 -7.47 -11.60 16.33
N VAL A 66 -6.21 -11.18 16.32
CA VAL A 66 -5.48 -10.95 15.07
C VAL A 66 -4.90 -12.27 14.57
N ASP A 67 -5.44 -12.79 13.47
CA ASP A 67 -5.10 -14.10 12.91
C ASP A 67 -3.92 -14.06 11.93
N ALA A 68 -3.60 -12.88 11.40
CA ALA A 68 -2.47 -12.69 10.50
C ALA A 68 -1.97 -11.24 10.47
N ILE A 69 -0.66 -11.08 10.29
CA ILE A 69 0.01 -9.82 9.95
C ILE A 69 0.74 -10.04 8.63
N ILE A 70 0.28 -9.38 7.58
CA ILE A 70 0.83 -9.49 6.24
C ILE A 70 1.33 -8.10 5.84
N THR A 71 2.63 -7.95 5.65
CA THR A 71 3.23 -6.67 5.30
C THR A 71 3.85 -6.69 3.91
N ALA A 72 4.05 -5.53 3.33
CA ALA A 72 4.65 -5.36 2.01
C ALA A 72 5.59 -4.16 1.97
N THR A 73 6.68 -4.30 1.24
CA THR A 73 7.59 -3.20 0.93
C THR A 73 8.29 -3.47 -0.40
N GLY A 74 8.63 -2.45 -1.13
CA GLY A 74 9.40 -2.63 -2.36
C GLY A 74 10.91 -2.66 -2.14
N LEU A 75 11.41 -1.86 -1.20
CA LEU A 75 12.84 -1.66 -0.96
C LEU A 75 13.28 -1.91 0.49
N GLY A 76 12.36 -2.14 1.41
CA GLY A 76 12.65 -2.38 2.83
C GLY A 76 13.10 -1.13 3.59
N CYS A 77 13.72 -1.35 4.73
CA CYS A 77 14.25 -0.30 5.61
C CYS A 77 15.54 0.28 5.01
N LEU A 78 15.41 1.21 4.06
CA LEU A 78 16.56 1.78 3.32
C LEU A 78 17.56 2.47 4.25
N ALA A 79 17.10 3.27 5.21
CA ALA A 79 17.98 3.98 6.13
C ALA A 79 18.85 3.02 6.95
N ASP A 80 18.30 1.89 7.40
CA ASP A 80 19.06 0.87 8.13
C ASP A 80 20.00 0.09 7.21
N THR A 81 19.57 -0.20 5.98
CA THR A 81 20.39 -0.83 4.95
C THR A 81 21.60 0.04 4.61
N GLU A 82 21.39 1.32 4.35
CA GLU A 82 22.46 2.29 4.09
C GLU A 82 23.44 2.39 5.26
N LYS A 83 22.90 2.48 6.49
CA LYS A 83 23.73 2.52 7.70
C LYS A 83 24.58 1.26 7.87
N PHE A 84 24.00 0.08 7.60
CA PHE A 84 24.73 -1.18 7.70
C PHE A 84 25.81 -1.30 6.61
N MET A 85 25.46 -0.97 5.36
CA MET A 85 26.38 -1.03 4.22
C MET A 85 27.56 -0.06 4.39
N ASN A 86 27.28 1.18 4.84
CA ASN A 86 28.34 2.16 5.11
C ASN A 86 29.27 1.66 6.24
N ALA A 87 28.71 1.15 7.34
CA ALA A 87 29.52 0.58 8.40
C ALA A 87 30.38 -0.61 7.96
N LEU A 88 29.85 -1.44 7.07
CA LEU A 88 30.58 -2.56 6.47
C LEU A 88 31.82 -2.07 5.70
N MET A 89 31.65 -1.03 4.90
CA MET A 89 32.74 -0.43 4.11
C MET A 89 33.75 0.31 4.98
N ASP A 90 33.28 1.18 5.88
CA ASP A 90 34.13 2.04 6.72
C ASP A 90 34.95 1.22 7.71
N ASN A 91 34.38 0.18 8.28
CA ASN A 91 35.03 -0.68 9.28
C ASN A 91 35.74 -1.89 8.64
N ARG A 92 35.82 -1.99 7.31
CA ARG A 92 36.42 -3.12 6.60
C ARG A 92 35.90 -4.47 7.10
N GLU A 93 34.56 -4.59 7.20
CA GLU A 93 33.82 -5.78 7.67
C GLU A 93 34.07 -6.17 9.14
N GLN A 94 34.68 -5.27 9.94
CA GLN A 94 34.96 -5.54 11.34
C GLN A 94 34.07 -4.71 12.28
N MET A 95 33.85 -5.20 13.50
CA MET A 95 33.12 -4.52 14.56
C MET A 95 31.75 -3.95 14.15
N LEU A 96 31.00 -4.74 13.36
CA LEU A 96 29.69 -4.35 12.86
C LEU A 96 28.63 -4.37 13.97
N ASN A 97 27.75 -3.34 13.98
CA ASN A 97 26.63 -3.31 14.90
C ASN A 97 25.51 -4.22 14.39
N PRO A 98 25.16 -5.32 15.10
CA PRO A 98 24.12 -6.24 14.66
C PRO A 98 22.72 -5.59 14.59
N THR A 99 22.46 -4.50 15.30
CA THR A 99 21.17 -3.82 15.30
C THR A 99 20.82 -3.28 13.90
N ALA A 100 21.78 -2.63 13.21
CA ALA A 100 21.53 -2.11 11.87
C ALA A 100 21.25 -3.23 10.86
N PHE A 101 21.97 -4.37 11.00
CA PHE A 101 21.71 -5.56 10.18
C PHE A 101 20.29 -6.11 10.42
N ILE A 102 19.90 -6.35 11.68
CA ILE A 102 18.59 -6.88 12.02
C ILE A 102 17.46 -5.95 11.52
N GLN A 103 17.65 -4.64 11.66
CA GLN A 103 16.66 -3.65 11.23
C GLN A 103 16.58 -3.46 9.72
N SER A 104 17.62 -3.81 8.96
CA SER A 104 17.62 -3.74 7.50
C SER A 104 16.82 -4.87 6.83
N THR A 105 16.40 -5.88 7.59
CA THR A 105 15.60 -6.98 7.02
C THR A 105 14.18 -6.53 6.65
N PHE A 106 13.66 -7.05 5.55
CA PHE A 106 12.37 -6.63 5.00
C PHE A 106 11.18 -6.88 5.94
N ASN A 107 11.25 -7.93 6.76
CA ASN A 107 10.16 -8.32 7.66
C ASN A 107 10.15 -7.55 8.99
N THR A 108 11.04 -6.58 9.19
CA THR A 108 11.21 -5.90 10.48
C THR A 108 9.94 -5.26 10.99
N VAL A 109 9.14 -4.58 10.16
CA VAL A 109 7.91 -3.91 10.60
C VAL A 109 6.87 -4.92 11.07
N GLY A 110 6.59 -5.98 10.29
CA GLY A 110 5.67 -7.04 10.67
C GLY A 110 6.10 -7.77 11.95
N ALA A 111 7.42 -8.04 12.07
CA ALA A 111 7.98 -8.65 13.27
C ALA A 111 7.87 -7.75 14.52
N GLN A 112 8.11 -6.43 14.37
CA GLN A 112 7.97 -5.48 15.47
C GLN A 112 6.51 -5.35 15.94
N LEU A 113 5.54 -5.35 15.04
CA LEU A 113 4.12 -5.37 15.40
C LEU A 113 3.77 -6.64 16.18
N ALA A 114 4.20 -7.81 15.69
CA ALA A 114 3.96 -9.09 16.38
C ALA A 114 4.58 -9.12 17.78
N LEU A 115 5.82 -8.63 17.93
CA LEU A 115 6.51 -8.56 19.23
C LEU A 115 5.82 -7.60 20.19
N LEU A 116 5.45 -6.40 19.73
CA LEU A 116 4.78 -5.39 20.55
C LEU A 116 3.43 -5.86 21.07
N LEU A 117 2.64 -6.48 20.21
CA LEU A 117 1.29 -6.94 20.50
C LEU A 117 1.24 -8.39 21.02
N LYS A 118 2.41 -9.07 21.08
CA LYS A 118 2.52 -10.50 21.46
C LYS A 118 1.64 -11.41 20.61
N ILE A 119 1.54 -11.10 19.32
CA ILE A 119 0.81 -11.87 18.34
C ILE A 119 1.72 -13.01 17.84
N HIS A 120 1.27 -14.25 17.94
CA HIS A 120 1.97 -15.46 17.47
C HIS A 120 1.33 -16.07 16.23
N ALA A 121 0.46 -15.32 15.58
CA ALA A 121 -0.24 -15.74 14.36
C ALA A 121 0.65 -15.68 13.12
N TYR A 122 0.08 -16.04 11.98
CA TYR A 122 0.75 -15.94 10.67
C TYR A 122 1.34 -14.56 10.44
N ASN A 123 2.63 -14.51 10.08
CA ASN A 123 3.35 -13.26 9.85
C ASN A 123 4.29 -13.40 8.66
N VAL A 124 4.03 -12.63 7.61
CA VAL A 124 4.80 -12.66 6.35
C VAL A 124 5.00 -11.27 5.80
N THR A 125 6.09 -11.09 5.05
CA THR A 125 6.36 -9.84 4.34
C THR A 125 6.63 -10.12 2.86
N TYR A 126 5.87 -9.47 2.00
CA TYR A 126 6.03 -9.55 0.55
C TYR A 126 6.99 -8.47 0.05
N VAL A 127 7.98 -8.90 -0.73
CA VAL A 127 8.96 -8.03 -1.37
C VAL A 127 8.97 -8.34 -2.86
N HIS A 128 8.07 -7.71 -3.60
CA HIS A 128 7.83 -7.96 -5.01
C HIS A 128 7.83 -6.65 -5.82
N ARG A 129 8.70 -5.71 -5.41
CA ARG A 129 8.80 -4.36 -6.01
C ARG A 129 7.44 -3.67 -6.12
N GLY A 130 7.06 -3.26 -7.35
CA GLY A 130 5.80 -2.56 -7.63
C GLY A 130 4.52 -3.41 -7.50
N LEU A 131 4.62 -4.68 -7.12
CA LEU A 131 3.48 -5.56 -6.81
C LEU A 131 3.52 -6.11 -5.38
N SER A 132 4.35 -5.53 -4.51
CA SER A 132 4.49 -6.00 -3.13
C SER A 132 3.18 -5.89 -2.36
N PHE A 133 2.50 -4.75 -2.47
CA PHE A 133 1.22 -4.52 -1.80
C PHE A 133 0.12 -5.45 -2.32
N GLU A 134 0.02 -5.60 -3.61
CA GLU A 134 -0.98 -6.47 -4.24
C GLU A 134 -0.77 -7.93 -3.84
N SER A 135 0.48 -8.39 -3.76
CA SER A 135 0.80 -9.73 -3.28
C SER A 135 0.35 -9.94 -1.83
N ALA A 136 0.59 -8.96 -0.95
CA ALA A 136 0.11 -8.99 0.42
C ALA A 136 -1.42 -8.94 0.50
N LEU A 137 -2.07 -8.16 -0.37
CA LEU A 137 -3.52 -8.04 -0.40
C LEU A 137 -4.18 -9.34 -0.88
N ILE A 138 -3.61 -10.01 -1.88
CA ILE A 138 -4.07 -11.32 -2.38
C ILE A 138 -3.94 -12.37 -1.25
N ASP A 139 -2.81 -12.42 -0.53
CA ASP A 139 -2.64 -13.34 0.61
C ASP A 139 -3.64 -13.02 1.73
N GLY A 140 -3.93 -11.75 1.98
CA GLY A 140 -4.97 -11.33 2.90
C GLY A 140 -6.37 -11.87 2.51
N ILE A 141 -6.73 -11.77 1.22
CA ILE A 141 -7.98 -12.33 0.68
C ILE A 141 -8.02 -13.86 0.84
N MET A 142 -6.92 -14.54 0.52
CA MET A 142 -6.80 -16.00 0.68
C MET A 142 -6.91 -16.41 2.14
N SER A 143 -6.26 -15.69 3.05
CA SER A 143 -6.35 -15.91 4.49
C SER A 143 -7.77 -15.80 5.03
N ILE A 144 -8.55 -14.82 4.55
CA ILE A 144 -9.99 -14.72 4.88
C ILE A 144 -10.77 -15.89 4.30
N ALA A 145 -10.49 -16.31 3.08
CA ALA A 145 -11.15 -17.47 2.46
C ALA A 145 -10.84 -18.79 3.18
N GLU A 146 -9.67 -18.89 3.84
CA GLU A 146 -9.26 -20.00 4.71
C GLU A 146 -9.90 -19.97 6.10
N GLY A 147 -10.70 -18.94 6.41
CA GLY A 147 -11.46 -18.83 7.66
C GLY A 147 -10.86 -17.92 8.74
N LYS A 148 -9.74 -17.22 8.45
CA LYS A 148 -9.23 -16.20 9.37
C LYS A 148 -10.20 -15.01 9.42
N GLN A 149 -10.37 -14.43 10.61
CA GLN A 149 -11.38 -13.40 10.85
C GLN A 149 -10.84 -11.98 10.83
N HIS A 150 -9.60 -11.78 11.32
CA HIS A 150 -8.96 -10.47 11.40
C HIS A 150 -7.54 -10.55 10.81
N VAL A 151 -7.39 -10.09 9.59
CA VAL A 151 -6.13 -10.10 8.86
C VAL A 151 -5.64 -8.67 8.66
N LEU A 152 -4.53 -8.33 9.31
CA LEU A 152 -3.88 -7.04 9.11
C LEU A 152 -3.01 -7.10 7.85
N VAL A 153 -3.33 -6.29 6.86
CA VAL A 153 -2.51 -6.10 5.65
C VAL A 153 -1.94 -4.70 5.63
N GLY A 154 -0.63 -4.56 5.46
CA GLY A 154 0.02 -3.24 5.43
C GLY A 154 1.11 -3.14 4.38
N ALA A 155 1.35 -1.92 3.90
CA ALA A 155 2.42 -1.64 2.97
C ALA A 155 3.14 -0.34 3.34
N MET A 156 4.45 -0.30 3.13
CA MET A 156 5.26 0.86 3.45
C MET A 156 6.54 0.91 2.62
N ASP A 157 6.91 2.12 2.24
CA ASP A 157 8.22 2.44 1.65
C ASP A 157 8.68 3.82 2.14
N GLU A 158 10.00 4.00 2.22
CA GLU A 158 10.64 5.26 2.58
C GLU A 158 11.57 5.76 1.47
N ILE A 159 11.82 7.05 1.47
CA ILE A 159 12.88 7.67 0.67
C ILE A 159 13.95 8.23 1.60
N THR A 160 15.19 7.85 1.34
CA THR A 160 16.37 8.49 1.92
C THR A 160 17.00 9.47 0.91
N PRO A 161 17.80 10.44 1.35
CA PRO A 161 18.55 11.29 0.43
C PRO A 161 19.42 10.50 -0.55
N THR A 162 20.05 9.42 -0.08
CA THR A 162 20.92 8.56 -0.91
C THR A 162 20.09 7.81 -1.95
N SER A 163 19.00 7.16 -1.54
CA SER A 163 18.13 6.42 -2.46
C SER A 163 17.50 7.34 -3.51
N TYR A 164 17.14 8.57 -3.14
CA TYR A 164 16.62 9.58 -4.06
C TYR A 164 17.64 9.92 -5.15
N ILE A 165 18.89 10.19 -4.76
CA ILE A 165 19.98 10.50 -5.72
C ILE A 165 20.24 9.30 -6.64
N ILE A 166 20.25 8.08 -6.10
CA ILE A 166 20.44 6.86 -6.89
C ILE A 166 19.32 6.70 -7.92
N GLN A 167 18.07 6.83 -7.50
CA GLN A 167 16.91 6.72 -8.39
C GLN A 167 16.92 7.80 -9.49
N GLN A 168 17.32 9.03 -9.17
CA GLN A 168 17.50 10.10 -10.15
C GLN A 168 18.58 9.73 -11.18
N ARG A 169 19.75 9.28 -10.73
CA ARG A 169 20.86 8.89 -11.61
C ARG A 169 20.52 7.72 -12.54
N LEU A 170 19.71 6.78 -12.05
CA LEU A 170 19.18 5.67 -12.84
C LEU A 170 18.04 6.07 -13.80
N GLY A 171 17.59 7.33 -13.75
CA GLY A 171 16.50 7.84 -14.59
C GLY A 171 15.11 7.33 -14.17
N LEU A 172 14.97 6.68 -13.02
CA LEU A 172 13.70 6.13 -12.54
C LEU A 172 12.68 7.21 -12.17
N LEU A 173 13.18 8.42 -11.86
CA LEU A 173 12.36 9.59 -11.50
C LEU A 173 12.20 10.60 -12.64
N LYS A 174 12.52 10.19 -13.88
CA LYS A 174 12.40 11.11 -15.04
C LYS A 174 10.93 11.42 -15.33
N GLY A 175 10.54 12.67 -15.12
CA GLY A 175 9.17 13.15 -15.37
C GLY A 175 8.15 12.78 -14.30
N THR A 176 8.60 12.20 -13.17
CA THR A 176 7.74 11.89 -12.03
C THR A 176 8.32 12.45 -10.73
N THR A 177 7.46 12.61 -9.74
CA THR A 177 7.86 12.97 -8.38
C THR A 177 7.81 11.73 -7.51
N ALA A 178 8.91 11.40 -6.85
CA ALA A 178 8.97 10.31 -5.90
C ALA A 178 8.12 10.57 -4.65
N GLY A 179 7.74 9.51 -3.94
CA GLY A 179 6.98 9.58 -2.71
C GLY A 179 7.31 8.46 -1.72
N GLU A 180 6.69 8.52 -0.57
CA GLU A 180 6.81 7.54 0.50
C GLU A 180 5.53 7.51 1.33
N GLY A 181 5.32 6.44 2.08
CA GLY A 181 4.19 6.34 2.99
C GLY A 181 4.02 4.95 3.60
N ALA A 182 3.06 4.84 4.50
CA ALA A 182 2.61 3.57 5.09
C ALA A 182 1.09 3.55 5.15
N GLN A 183 0.48 2.46 4.70
CA GLN A 183 -0.96 2.23 4.78
C GLN A 183 -1.23 0.84 5.32
N PHE A 184 -2.19 0.74 6.23
CA PHE A 184 -2.62 -0.52 6.82
C PHE A 184 -4.14 -0.67 6.75
N PHE A 185 -4.58 -1.92 6.60
CA PHE A 185 -5.97 -2.31 6.44
C PHE A 185 -6.26 -3.52 7.32
N LEU A 186 -7.36 -3.49 8.07
CA LEU A 186 -7.88 -4.68 8.74
C LEU A 186 -8.95 -5.31 7.87
N LEU A 187 -8.66 -6.49 7.34
CA LEU A 187 -9.58 -7.29 6.52
C LEU A 187 -10.34 -8.30 7.37
N SER A 188 -11.62 -8.52 7.02
CA SER A 188 -12.48 -9.52 7.68
C SER A 188 -13.52 -10.07 6.70
N ALA A 189 -14.00 -11.30 6.97
CA ALA A 189 -15.18 -11.86 6.29
C ALA A 189 -16.49 -11.21 6.75
N GLN A 190 -16.48 -10.55 7.91
CA GLN A 190 -17.66 -9.95 8.52
C GLN A 190 -17.64 -8.45 8.37
N LYS A 191 -18.78 -7.90 7.95
CA LYS A 191 -19.01 -6.46 7.89
C LYS A 191 -19.28 -5.94 9.31
N GLU A 192 -18.63 -4.82 9.64
CA GLU A 192 -18.84 -4.06 10.89
C GLU A 192 -19.54 -2.72 10.59
N GLU A 193 -20.01 -2.03 11.61
CA GLU A 193 -20.64 -0.71 11.47
C GLU A 193 -19.71 0.31 10.81
N GLN A 194 -18.41 0.27 11.17
CA GLN A 194 -17.40 1.17 10.65
C GLN A 194 -16.73 0.69 9.35
N THR A 195 -17.17 -0.40 8.75
CA THR A 195 -16.60 -0.91 7.48
C THR A 195 -16.50 0.20 6.44
N PHE A 196 -15.33 0.31 5.82
CA PHE A 196 -15.05 1.33 4.80
C PHE A 196 -15.51 0.89 3.41
N ALA A 197 -15.17 -0.34 3.01
CA ALA A 197 -15.52 -0.87 1.70
C ALA A 197 -15.50 -2.40 1.70
N GLU A 198 -16.11 -3.01 0.69
CA GLU A 198 -15.94 -4.42 0.32
C GLU A 198 -14.85 -4.51 -0.76
N LEU A 199 -13.79 -5.29 -0.50
CA LEU A 199 -12.77 -5.62 -1.49
C LEU A 199 -13.30 -6.73 -2.39
N LYS A 200 -13.58 -6.40 -3.65
CA LYS A 200 -14.18 -7.32 -4.63
C LYS A 200 -13.16 -8.22 -5.30
N GLY A 201 -11.97 -7.68 -5.58
CA GLY A 201 -10.93 -8.46 -6.23
C GLY A 201 -9.68 -7.67 -6.52
N VAL A 202 -8.61 -8.42 -6.78
CA VAL A 202 -7.30 -7.93 -7.20
C VAL A 202 -6.82 -8.76 -8.37
N ASP A 203 -6.30 -8.12 -9.41
CA ASP A 203 -5.62 -8.77 -10.53
C ASP A 203 -4.24 -8.14 -10.72
N THR A 204 -3.24 -8.97 -11.03
CA THR A 204 -1.87 -8.52 -11.27
C THR A 204 -1.28 -9.22 -12.48
N PHE A 205 -0.47 -8.49 -13.25
CA PHE A 205 0.24 -9.05 -14.39
C PHE A 205 1.56 -8.33 -14.62
N ILE A 206 2.55 -9.09 -15.11
CA ILE A 206 3.93 -8.62 -15.30
C ILE A 206 4.29 -8.82 -16.77
N THR A 207 4.07 -7.77 -17.55
CA THR A 207 4.46 -7.74 -18.98
C THR A 207 4.28 -6.33 -19.52
N ARG A 208 4.90 -6.05 -20.65
CA ARG A 208 4.55 -4.85 -21.43
C ARG A 208 3.31 -5.14 -22.23
N MET A 209 2.30 -4.28 -22.09
CA MET A 209 1.04 -4.41 -22.80
C MET A 209 0.68 -3.09 -23.49
N SER A 210 0.04 -3.21 -24.65
CA SER A 210 -0.62 -2.10 -25.33
C SER A 210 -1.92 -1.72 -24.61
N THR A 211 -2.40 -0.50 -24.82
CA THR A 211 -3.69 -0.04 -24.25
C THR A 211 -4.85 -0.98 -24.57
N PRO A 212 -5.03 -1.51 -25.81
CA PRO A 212 -6.10 -2.48 -26.10
C PRO A 212 -5.98 -3.78 -25.29
N GLU A 213 -4.77 -4.31 -25.08
CA GLU A 213 -4.56 -5.51 -24.27
C GLU A 213 -4.93 -5.27 -22.81
N ILE A 214 -4.55 -4.10 -22.25
CA ILE A 214 -4.93 -3.69 -20.90
C ILE A 214 -6.45 -3.54 -20.79
N SER A 215 -7.10 -2.88 -21.78
CA SER A 215 -8.56 -2.74 -21.85
C SER A 215 -9.25 -4.10 -21.85
N ASN A 216 -8.79 -5.04 -22.68
CA ASN A 216 -9.32 -6.40 -22.71
C ASN A 216 -9.16 -7.13 -21.37
N ARG A 217 -8.01 -6.94 -20.68
CA ARG A 217 -7.79 -7.52 -19.35
C ARG A 217 -8.77 -6.97 -18.32
N MET A 218 -9.00 -5.65 -18.33
CA MET A 218 -9.98 -4.99 -17.48
C MET A 218 -11.41 -5.49 -17.72
N HIS A 219 -11.81 -5.62 -18.99
CA HIS A 219 -13.10 -6.22 -19.35
C HIS A 219 -13.28 -7.64 -18.78
N HIS A 220 -12.26 -8.49 -18.92
CA HIS A 220 -12.29 -9.85 -18.38
C HIS A 220 -12.38 -9.84 -16.85
N PHE A 221 -11.60 -8.97 -16.18
CA PHE A 221 -11.62 -8.83 -14.74
C PHE A 221 -13.00 -8.38 -14.25
N LEU A 222 -13.58 -7.32 -14.81
CA LEU A 222 -14.92 -6.84 -14.46
C LEU A 222 -15.98 -7.91 -14.68
N LYS A 223 -15.96 -8.57 -15.87
CA LYS A 223 -16.90 -9.64 -16.19
C LYS A 223 -16.84 -10.81 -15.20
N SER A 224 -15.65 -11.16 -14.70
CA SER A 224 -15.50 -12.23 -13.68
C SER A 224 -16.15 -11.85 -12.33
N HIS A 225 -16.38 -10.56 -12.10
CA HIS A 225 -17.09 -10.03 -10.93
C HIS A 225 -18.57 -9.67 -11.23
N GLY A 226 -19.09 -10.04 -12.41
CA GLY A 226 -20.46 -9.76 -12.83
C GLY A 226 -20.72 -8.30 -13.15
N LEU A 227 -19.68 -7.56 -13.54
CA LEU A 227 -19.72 -6.12 -13.85
C LEU A 227 -19.32 -5.85 -15.30
N ALA A 228 -19.78 -4.70 -15.80
CA ALA A 228 -19.34 -4.09 -17.03
C ALA A 228 -18.61 -2.76 -16.73
N PRO A 229 -17.86 -2.17 -17.68
CA PRO A 229 -17.20 -0.88 -17.48
C PRO A 229 -18.13 0.25 -17.03
N GLU A 230 -19.38 0.21 -17.48
CA GLU A 230 -20.43 1.19 -17.17
C GLU A 230 -20.88 1.15 -15.71
N ASP A 231 -20.59 0.05 -14.99
CA ASP A 231 -20.87 -0.08 -13.55
C ASP A 231 -19.82 0.61 -12.66
N ILE A 232 -18.72 1.07 -13.24
CA ILE A 232 -17.63 1.71 -12.52
C ILE A 232 -17.91 3.21 -12.42
N ASP A 233 -18.20 3.68 -11.21
CA ASP A 233 -18.48 5.09 -10.93
C ASP A 233 -17.22 5.92 -10.76
N TRP A 234 -16.11 5.29 -10.33
CA TRP A 234 -14.86 5.97 -10.07
C TRP A 234 -13.66 5.17 -10.56
N PHE A 235 -12.95 5.71 -11.53
CA PHE A 235 -11.69 5.17 -12.04
C PHE A 235 -10.51 5.94 -11.47
N ILE A 236 -9.63 5.25 -10.73
CA ILE A 236 -8.48 5.83 -10.04
C ILE A 236 -7.22 5.37 -10.74
N SER A 237 -6.54 6.31 -11.38
CA SER A 237 -5.36 6.06 -12.21
C SER A 237 -4.06 6.32 -11.48
N GLY A 238 -3.01 5.57 -11.86
CA GLY A 238 -1.64 5.75 -11.38
C GLY A 238 -0.83 6.73 -12.23
N LYS A 239 -1.45 7.77 -12.82
CA LYS A 239 -0.73 8.84 -13.52
C LYS A 239 0.33 9.44 -12.60
N ASN A 240 1.54 9.64 -13.13
CA ASN A 240 2.68 10.11 -12.36
C ASN A 240 3.47 11.26 -13.02
N GLY A 241 2.98 11.81 -14.15
CA GLY A 241 3.61 12.85 -14.93
C GLY A 241 4.45 12.35 -16.11
N GLN A 242 4.66 11.04 -16.25
CA GLN A 242 5.38 10.46 -17.39
C GLN A 242 4.46 10.33 -18.59
N LYS A 243 4.63 11.19 -19.60
CA LYS A 243 3.72 11.31 -20.76
C LYS A 243 3.38 9.98 -21.43
N ALA A 244 4.36 9.08 -21.61
CA ALA A 244 4.14 7.80 -22.28
C ALA A 244 3.28 6.84 -21.44
N THR A 245 3.47 6.82 -20.13
CA THR A 245 2.68 6.01 -19.20
C THR A 245 1.31 6.61 -18.99
N ASP A 246 1.24 7.93 -18.84
CA ASP A 246 0.00 8.66 -18.58
C ASP A 246 -0.95 8.63 -19.79
N ALA A 247 -0.43 8.51 -21.02
CA ALA A 247 -1.25 8.32 -22.22
C ALA A 247 -2.13 7.08 -22.13
N VAL A 248 -1.61 5.96 -21.59
CA VAL A 248 -2.36 4.73 -21.40
C VAL A 248 -3.57 4.95 -20.48
N TYR A 249 -3.36 5.65 -19.35
CA TYR A 249 -4.46 5.97 -18.44
C TYR A 249 -5.49 6.88 -19.08
N THR A 250 -5.03 7.92 -19.82
CA THR A 250 -5.91 8.85 -20.50
C THR A 250 -6.76 8.16 -21.56
N ASP A 251 -6.18 7.23 -22.33
CA ASP A 251 -6.91 6.42 -23.31
C ASP A 251 -7.98 5.55 -22.63
N LEU A 252 -7.67 4.91 -21.49
CA LEU A 252 -8.63 4.11 -20.72
C LEU A 252 -9.75 4.97 -20.12
N GLU A 253 -9.44 6.15 -19.60
CA GLU A 253 -10.41 7.11 -19.07
C GLU A 253 -11.45 7.50 -20.16
N HIS A 254 -10.99 7.77 -21.38
CA HIS A 254 -11.87 8.22 -22.47
C HIS A 254 -12.57 7.07 -23.18
N SER A 255 -11.94 5.90 -23.34
CA SER A 255 -12.48 4.82 -24.16
C SER A 255 -13.24 3.78 -23.34
N LEU A 256 -12.78 3.47 -22.11
CA LEU A 256 -13.36 2.40 -21.31
C LEU A 256 -14.24 2.92 -20.17
N PHE A 257 -13.87 4.05 -19.57
CA PHE A 257 -14.57 4.62 -18.41
C PHE A 257 -15.02 6.08 -18.62
N PRO A 258 -15.65 6.44 -19.78
CA PRO A 258 -15.98 7.84 -20.10
C PRO A 258 -16.99 8.48 -19.13
N HIS A 259 -17.77 7.67 -18.41
CA HIS A 259 -18.81 8.12 -17.48
C HIS A 259 -18.35 8.13 -16.02
N ALA A 260 -17.20 7.52 -15.73
CA ALA A 260 -16.69 7.45 -14.37
C ALA A 260 -16.07 8.79 -13.93
N LEU A 261 -16.07 9.05 -12.62
CA LEU A 261 -15.21 10.06 -12.05
C LEU A 261 -13.75 9.62 -12.24
N HIS A 262 -12.88 10.53 -12.65
CA HIS A 262 -11.46 10.25 -12.82
C HIS A 262 -10.63 10.96 -11.77
N SER A 263 -9.67 10.26 -11.20
CA SER A 263 -8.66 10.85 -10.31
C SER A 263 -7.31 10.15 -10.43
N SER A 264 -6.24 10.84 -10.00
CA SER A 264 -4.89 10.30 -9.97
C SER A 264 -4.34 10.32 -8.55
N PHE A 265 -3.93 9.15 -8.05
CA PHE A 265 -3.43 9.05 -6.67
C PHE A 265 -1.96 9.45 -6.54
N LYS A 266 -1.12 9.25 -7.57
CA LYS A 266 0.31 9.58 -7.50
C LYS A 266 0.58 11.08 -7.55
N GLU A 267 -0.38 11.87 -8.00
CA GLU A 267 -0.31 13.33 -7.88
C GLU A 267 -0.39 13.80 -6.42
N GLN A 268 -0.92 12.96 -5.52
CA GLN A 268 -1.06 13.26 -4.10
C GLN A 268 0.04 12.63 -3.24
N CYS A 269 0.47 11.40 -3.55
CA CYS A 269 1.42 10.66 -2.73
C CYS A 269 2.81 10.47 -3.37
N GLY A 270 2.96 10.79 -4.67
CA GLY A 270 4.16 10.51 -5.43
C GLY A 270 4.30 9.06 -5.89
N GLU A 271 5.40 8.78 -6.58
CA GLU A 271 5.74 7.44 -7.09
C GLU A 271 6.62 6.69 -6.09
N TYR A 272 6.16 5.54 -5.63
CA TYR A 272 6.93 4.57 -4.86
C TYR A 272 6.35 3.17 -5.07
N GLN A 273 7.07 2.14 -4.66
CA GLN A 273 6.77 0.76 -5.03
C GLN A 273 5.38 0.30 -4.54
N THR A 274 5.01 0.69 -3.33
CA THR A 274 3.73 0.31 -2.72
C THR A 274 2.67 1.42 -2.78
N ALA A 275 2.79 2.38 -3.69
CA ALA A 275 1.89 3.54 -3.80
C ALA A 275 0.41 3.17 -4.04
N SER A 276 0.12 1.98 -4.60
CA SER A 276 -1.24 1.45 -4.75
C SER A 276 -1.97 1.25 -3.42
N SER A 277 -1.24 1.09 -2.31
CA SER A 277 -1.83 1.06 -0.97
C SER A 277 -2.45 2.40 -0.58
N TYR A 278 -1.82 3.52 -0.96
CA TYR A 278 -2.39 4.85 -0.78
C TYR A 278 -3.68 5.00 -1.60
N ALA A 279 -3.69 4.52 -2.85
CA ALA A 279 -4.89 4.55 -3.67
C ALA A 279 -6.05 3.78 -3.03
N LEU A 280 -5.78 2.58 -2.48
CA LEU A 280 -6.80 1.80 -1.78
C LEU A 280 -7.31 2.51 -0.51
N TRP A 281 -6.41 3.12 0.27
CA TRP A 281 -6.78 3.90 1.45
C TRP A 281 -7.67 5.10 1.09
N MET A 282 -7.27 5.88 0.11
CA MET A 282 -8.00 7.04 -0.40
C MET A 282 -9.40 6.63 -0.89
N ALA A 283 -9.46 5.60 -1.71
CA ALA A 283 -10.72 5.12 -2.28
C ALA A 283 -11.67 4.55 -1.21
N ALA A 284 -11.17 3.74 -0.28
CA ALA A 284 -11.98 3.18 0.79
C ALA A 284 -12.55 4.27 1.71
N LYS A 285 -11.74 5.28 2.04
CA LYS A 285 -12.17 6.44 2.83
C LYS A 285 -13.28 7.22 2.12
N ALA A 286 -13.06 7.60 0.86
CA ALA A 286 -14.01 8.38 0.09
C ALA A 286 -15.34 7.62 -0.15
N LEU A 287 -15.30 6.32 -0.47
CA LEU A 287 -16.51 5.51 -0.63
C LEU A 287 -17.36 5.41 0.65
N LYS A 288 -16.75 5.54 1.82
CA LYS A 288 -17.49 5.58 3.09
C LYS A 288 -18.13 6.94 3.33
N GLU A 289 -17.43 8.04 3.01
CA GLU A 289 -17.85 9.41 3.27
C GLU A 289 -18.84 9.93 2.23
N GLU A 290 -18.71 9.51 0.96
CA GLU A 290 -19.50 10.00 -0.16
C GLU A 290 -20.49 8.96 -0.69
N ALA A 291 -21.76 9.35 -0.79
CA ALA A 291 -22.82 8.46 -1.25
C ALA A 291 -22.92 8.31 -2.78
N SER A 292 -22.13 9.07 -3.55
CA SER A 292 -22.29 9.18 -4.99
C SER A 292 -21.77 7.97 -5.77
N SER A 293 -20.70 7.30 -5.32
CA SER A 293 -20.07 6.19 -6.03
C SER A 293 -20.35 4.85 -5.35
N ARG A 294 -20.63 3.82 -6.14
CA ARG A 294 -20.85 2.44 -5.69
C ARG A 294 -19.62 1.57 -5.86
N TYR A 295 -18.97 1.67 -7.03
CA TYR A 295 -17.76 0.91 -7.36
C TYR A 295 -16.61 1.84 -7.70
N ALA A 296 -15.44 1.57 -7.14
CA ALA A 296 -14.18 2.20 -7.54
C ALA A 296 -13.22 1.15 -8.08
N LEU A 297 -12.60 1.45 -9.21
CA LEU A 297 -11.57 0.64 -9.87
C LEU A 297 -10.25 1.40 -9.84
N ILE A 298 -9.27 0.83 -9.16
CA ILE A 298 -7.90 1.36 -9.11
C ILE A 298 -7.07 0.61 -10.15
N TYR A 299 -6.40 1.34 -11.02
CA TYR A 299 -5.41 0.78 -11.92
C TYR A 299 -4.06 1.45 -11.70
N ASN A 300 -3.06 0.63 -11.39
CA ASN A 300 -1.69 1.06 -11.22
C ASN A 300 -0.75 0.38 -12.21
N GLN A 301 0.20 1.14 -12.70
CA GLN A 301 1.32 0.66 -13.49
C GLN A 301 2.63 1.14 -12.86
N TYR A 302 3.56 0.22 -12.59
CA TYR A 302 4.88 0.56 -12.09
C TYR A 302 5.95 0.16 -13.12
N GLN A 303 6.75 1.16 -13.56
CA GLN A 303 7.81 1.01 -14.57
C GLN A 303 7.35 0.40 -15.91
N GLY A 304 6.07 0.52 -16.27
CA GLY A 304 5.52 0.04 -17.54
C GLY A 304 5.47 -1.48 -17.72
N ILE A 305 5.71 -2.26 -16.65
CA ILE A 305 5.72 -3.73 -16.69
C ILE A 305 4.94 -4.40 -15.56
N ASN A 306 4.84 -3.77 -14.41
CA ASN A 306 4.04 -4.29 -13.29
C ASN A 306 2.68 -3.58 -13.31
N HIS A 307 1.63 -4.34 -13.46
CA HIS A 307 0.26 -3.83 -13.53
C HIS A 307 -0.58 -4.42 -12.42
N SER A 308 -1.44 -3.60 -11.84
CA SER A 308 -2.43 -4.07 -10.88
C SER A 308 -3.78 -3.41 -11.10
N ILE A 309 -4.84 -4.18 -10.85
CA ILE A 309 -6.22 -3.75 -10.85
C ILE A 309 -6.79 -4.13 -9.49
N ILE A 310 -7.38 -3.16 -8.76
CA ILE A 310 -8.05 -3.40 -7.50
C ILE A 310 -9.48 -2.88 -7.61
N LEU A 311 -10.46 -3.72 -7.32
CA LEU A 311 -11.88 -3.39 -7.34
C LEU A 311 -12.43 -3.37 -5.93
N ILE A 312 -13.05 -2.25 -5.56
CA ILE A 312 -13.74 -2.10 -4.29
C ILE A 312 -15.16 -1.59 -4.48
N LYS A 313 -16.02 -1.93 -3.52
CA LYS A 313 -17.43 -1.56 -3.52
C LYS A 313 -17.80 -0.88 -2.20
N ARG A 314 -18.61 0.16 -2.29
CA ARG A 314 -19.20 0.82 -1.12
C ARG A 314 -20.07 -0.15 -0.33
N CYS A 315 -19.93 -0.12 0.98
CA CYS A 315 -20.81 -0.81 1.90
C CYS A 315 -21.97 0.13 2.29
N THR A 316 -23.16 -0.10 1.74
CA THR A 316 -24.36 0.60 2.22
C THR A 316 -24.64 0.22 3.66
N SER A 317 -24.93 1.20 4.52
CA SER A 317 -25.46 0.95 5.86
C SER A 317 -26.84 0.33 5.69
N SER A 318 -26.96 -0.97 5.92
CA SER A 318 -28.27 -1.58 6.12
C SER A 318 -28.69 -1.28 7.56
N PHE A 319 -29.31 -0.10 7.77
CA PHE A 319 -30.17 0.07 8.91
C PHE A 319 -31.50 -0.62 8.53
N LEU A 320 -31.73 -1.78 9.08
CA LEU A 320 -33.05 -2.34 9.33
C LEU A 320 -33.35 -2.17 10.81
#